data_0139287d467b2629815fbc9f0b23e5f7
#
_entry.id   0139287d467b2629815fbc9f0b23e5f7
#
_cell.length_a   1.000
_cell.length_b   1.000
_cell.length_c   1.000
_cell.angle_alpha   90.00
_cell.angle_beta   90.00
_cell.angle_gamma   90.00
#
_symmetry.space_group_name_H-M   'P 1'
#
loop_
_entity.id
_entity.type
_entity.pdbx_description
1 polymer ?
#
loop_
_entity_poly.entity_id
_entity_poly.type
_entity_poly.pdbx_seq_one_letter_code
_entity_poly.pdbx_strand_id
1 'polypeptide(L)'
;MGRLFWKFFFAFWLAQLLTSVGVGVGIWMLHGEAPPRHDPAIMRPGLMAGPAAARDGPGWQFAPAPAPAARRGVLPLRRPWLPLLAGSLVSLLFAAVLAWYFSRPIRSLKQALDSAADGRLDVRTSQALAGRRDELADLGRDFDRMAGRLQLLVEGQRRLLHDVSHELRSPLARLQAALDLLEQQPGRAAEFTARIGREAERMDQLIGELLTLARLDAGAPYRFDESVDLDELVAGVAEDAAFEGRALGCRVLTEGRALASLQGNRELLHRALDNVVRNALRHSPRDGTVKLTVSLQGERRATIRVDDEGCGLPEAELETIFAPFARSAGTHAFAGYGLGLAITRRVTDLHGGQVSAANRPQGGLSVSLELPVRPAPPVHQNQPM
;
A
#
# COMPACT_ATOMS: atom_id res chain seq x y z
N MET A 1 10.28 31.03 -7.09
CA MET A 1 10.20 30.71 -5.65
C MET A 1 8.74 30.74 -5.22
N GLY A 2 8.22 29.71 -4.50
CA GLY A 2 6.80 29.62 -4.19
C GLY A 2 6.40 30.40 -2.93
N ARG A 3 5.09 30.66 -2.79
CA ARG A 3 4.52 31.37 -1.62
C ARG A 3 4.93 30.76 -0.27
N LEU A 4 5.15 29.44 -0.21
CA LEU A 4 5.55 28.71 1.01
C LEU A 4 7.00 29.04 1.42
N PHE A 5 7.92 29.12 0.46
CA PHE A 5 9.30 29.54 0.71
C PHE A 5 9.35 30.91 1.41
N TRP A 6 8.63 31.90 0.86
CA TRP A 6 8.60 33.25 1.44
C TRP A 6 7.99 33.29 2.83
N LYS A 7 6.93 32.47 3.11
CA LYS A 7 6.35 32.39 4.46
C LYS A 7 7.35 31.84 5.47
N PHE A 8 8.00 30.71 5.17
CA PHE A 8 9.02 30.15 6.07
C PHE A 8 10.23 31.05 6.20
N PHE A 9 10.70 31.62 5.08
CA PHE A 9 11.81 32.53 5.09
C PHE A 9 11.55 33.73 6.00
N PHE A 10 10.46 34.43 5.83
CA PHE A 10 10.11 35.58 6.66
C PHE A 10 9.86 35.20 8.11
N ALA A 11 9.18 34.09 8.39
CA ALA A 11 8.95 33.63 9.75
C ALA A 11 10.27 33.33 10.50
N PHE A 12 11.16 32.57 9.88
CA PHE A 12 12.46 32.27 10.48
C PHE A 12 13.36 33.49 10.59
N TRP A 13 13.42 34.34 9.55
CA TRP A 13 14.19 35.55 9.57
C TRP A 13 13.71 36.53 10.65
N LEU A 14 12.38 36.72 10.77
CA LEU A 14 11.80 37.60 11.78
C LEU A 14 12.07 37.06 13.20
N ALA A 15 11.91 35.76 13.43
CA ALA A 15 12.21 35.15 14.72
C ALA A 15 13.68 35.35 15.12
N GLN A 16 14.59 35.16 14.18
CA GLN A 16 16.02 35.37 14.39
C GLN A 16 16.37 36.87 14.60
N LEU A 17 15.75 37.76 13.85
CA LEU A 17 15.95 39.20 14.00
C LEU A 17 15.50 39.65 15.40
N LEU A 18 14.34 39.22 15.86
CA LEU A 18 13.82 39.53 17.20
C LEU A 18 14.77 39.03 18.29
N THR A 19 15.30 37.82 18.13
CA THR A 19 16.26 37.23 19.07
C THR A 19 17.54 38.05 19.11
N SER A 20 18.08 38.43 17.93
CA SER A 20 19.31 39.24 17.82
C SER A 20 19.15 40.63 18.43
N VAL A 21 18.01 41.28 18.20
CA VAL A 21 17.68 42.59 18.80
C VAL A 21 17.50 42.45 20.30
N GLY A 22 16.80 41.41 20.78
CA GLY A 22 16.60 41.14 22.20
C GLY A 22 17.91 40.93 22.95
N VAL A 23 18.84 40.18 22.39
CA VAL A 23 20.17 39.96 22.94
C VAL A 23 20.97 41.27 22.92
N GLY A 24 20.88 42.05 21.83
CA GLY A 24 21.55 43.34 21.73
C GLY A 24 21.07 44.35 22.78
N VAL A 25 19.74 44.45 23.00
CA VAL A 25 19.16 45.32 24.02
C VAL A 25 19.50 44.80 25.43
N GLY A 26 19.48 43.49 25.67
CA GLY A 26 19.89 42.91 26.94
C GLY A 26 21.34 43.22 27.31
N ILE A 27 22.28 43.10 26.34
CA ILE A 27 23.69 43.48 26.54
C ILE A 27 23.81 44.98 26.80
N TRP A 28 23.06 45.84 26.11
CA TRP A 28 23.06 47.28 26.29
C TRP A 28 22.55 47.68 27.68
N MET A 29 21.46 47.05 28.15
CA MET A 29 20.93 47.29 29.52
C MET A 29 21.88 46.82 30.61
N LEU A 30 22.55 45.68 30.45
CA LEU A 30 23.52 45.16 31.40
C LEU A 30 24.82 45.99 31.48
N HIS A 31 25.18 46.67 30.40
CA HIS A 31 26.37 47.51 30.33
C HIS A 31 26.08 49.02 30.51
N GLY A 32 24.79 49.39 30.61
CA GLY A 32 24.34 50.78 30.71
C GLY A 32 24.47 51.42 32.12
N GLU A 33 24.90 50.67 33.16
CA GLU A 33 25.04 51.21 34.51
C GLU A 33 26.50 51.13 34.98
N ALA A 34 27.25 52.19 34.77
CA ALA A 34 28.09 52.90 35.72
C ALA A 34 28.71 54.14 35.10
N PRO A 35 28.20 55.33 35.35
CA PRO A 35 29.01 56.54 35.19
C PRO A 35 30.22 56.43 36.12
N PRO A 36 31.42 56.90 35.70
CA PRO A 36 32.57 56.92 36.57
C PRO A 36 32.23 57.82 37.78
N ARG A 37 32.18 57.19 38.94
CA ARG A 37 32.16 57.97 40.19
C ARG A 37 33.47 58.75 40.21
N HIS A 38 33.37 60.04 39.97
CA HIS A 38 34.38 61.00 40.37
C HIS A 38 34.42 60.96 41.91
N ASP A 39 35.47 60.33 42.45
CA ASP A 39 35.82 60.57 43.86
C ASP A 39 36.10 62.05 44.01
N PRO A 40 35.35 62.81 44.87
CA PRO A 40 35.70 64.14 45.17
C PRO A 40 37.04 64.11 45.91
N ALA A 41 38.06 64.74 45.31
CA ALA A 41 39.34 65.01 46.00
C ALA A 41 39.04 65.55 47.37
N ILE A 42 39.35 64.79 48.41
CA ILE A 42 39.35 65.29 49.79
C ILE A 42 40.44 66.33 49.87
N MET A 43 40.02 67.58 49.68
CA MET A 43 40.87 68.78 50.08
C MET A 43 41.01 68.72 51.60
N ARG A 44 42.19 68.32 52.10
CA ARG A 44 42.57 68.54 53.49
C ARG A 44 42.99 69.96 53.60
N PRO A 45 42.42 70.73 54.58
CA PRO A 45 42.83 72.08 54.86
C PRO A 45 44.30 72.08 55.41
N GLY A 46 45.11 73.02 54.93
CA GLY A 46 46.46 73.21 55.38
C GLY A 46 46.58 73.53 56.86
N LEU A 47 47.52 72.92 57.49
CA LEU A 47 48.06 73.42 58.77
C LEU A 47 49.40 74.02 58.52
N MET A 48 49.48 75.27 59.00
CA MET A 48 50.55 76.15 58.90
C MET A 48 51.85 75.63 59.54
N ALA A 49 52.93 76.20 59.03
CA ALA A 49 54.34 76.09 59.39
C ALA A 49 54.66 76.38 60.85
N GLY A 50 55.60 75.68 61.38
CA GLY A 50 56.45 76.04 62.51
C GLY A 50 57.78 75.37 62.33
N PRO A 51 58.90 76.04 62.65
CA PRO A 51 60.23 75.70 62.18
C PRO A 51 61.01 74.82 63.14
N ALA A 52 61.97 74.13 62.57
CA ALA A 52 63.22 73.65 63.09
C ALA A 52 63.25 72.55 64.17
N ALA A 53 63.86 71.51 63.86
CA ALA A 53 65.07 70.99 64.48
C ALA A 53 65.46 69.64 63.86
N ALA A 54 66.73 69.61 63.54
CA ALA A 54 67.48 68.44 63.07
C ALA A 54 67.45 67.30 64.09
N ARG A 55 67.38 66.04 63.56
CA ARG A 55 68.31 65.01 64.08
C ARG A 55 68.18 63.71 63.24
N ASP A 56 69.31 63.22 62.97
CA ASP A 56 69.64 61.99 62.29
C ASP A 56 68.88 60.76 62.79
N GLY A 57 68.43 59.93 61.84
CA GLY A 57 67.95 58.59 62.12
C GLY A 57 67.77 57.74 60.85
N PRO A 58 68.04 56.44 60.83
CA PRO A 58 68.39 55.70 59.64
C PRO A 58 67.21 55.39 58.74
N GLY A 59 67.54 55.45 57.50
CA GLY A 59 66.84 55.10 56.27
C GLY A 59 65.64 54.27 56.29
N TRP A 60 64.52 54.90 56.00
CA TRP A 60 63.32 54.19 55.54
C TRP A 60 63.29 54.23 53.99
N GLN A 61 63.63 53.09 53.35
CA GLN A 61 63.46 52.94 51.94
C GLN A 61 61.95 52.81 51.65
N PHE A 62 61.33 53.80 51.09
CA PHE A 62 59.98 53.68 50.55
C PHE A 62 60.01 52.73 49.33
N ALA A 63 59.46 51.54 49.47
CA ALA A 63 59.24 50.73 48.31
C ALA A 63 58.31 51.49 47.34
N PRO A 64 58.59 51.50 46.04
CA PRO A 64 57.71 52.13 45.11
C PRO A 64 56.32 51.38 45.11
N ALA A 65 55.25 52.16 45.17
CA ALA A 65 53.89 51.63 45.06
C ALA A 65 53.78 50.72 43.83
N PRO A 66 53.10 49.55 43.95
CA PRO A 66 52.89 48.66 42.82
C PRO A 66 52.20 49.45 41.71
N ALA A 67 52.80 49.42 40.53
CA ALA A 67 52.23 49.99 39.33
C ALA A 67 50.75 49.48 39.16
N PRO A 68 49.78 50.31 38.80
CA PRO A 68 48.41 49.89 38.60
C PRO A 68 48.41 48.79 37.53
N ALA A 69 47.92 47.63 37.89
CA ALA A 69 47.78 46.52 36.99
C ALA A 69 47.17 47.03 35.66
N ALA A 70 47.85 46.84 34.59
CA ALA A 70 47.39 47.22 33.27
C ALA A 70 46.03 46.52 33.07
N ARG A 71 44.97 47.28 33.17
CA ARG A 71 43.64 46.81 32.78
C ARG A 71 43.80 46.40 31.32
N ARG A 72 43.75 45.09 31.06
CA ARG A 72 43.58 44.55 29.71
C ARG A 72 42.40 45.29 29.09
N GLY A 73 42.73 46.19 28.18
CA GLY A 73 41.73 46.95 27.46
C GLY A 73 40.80 45.98 26.77
N VAL A 74 39.61 45.89 27.29
CA VAL A 74 38.49 45.40 26.49
C VAL A 74 38.45 46.38 25.33
N LEU A 75 38.79 45.92 24.13
CA LEU A 75 38.67 46.65 22.89
C LEU A 75 37.29 47.32 22.87
N PRO A 76 37.21 48.67 22.89
CA PRO A 76 35.91 49.30 22.79
C PRO A 76 35.34 48.90 21.41
N LEU A 77 34.24 48.14 21.39
CA LEU A 77 33.48 47.95 20.18
C LEU A 77 32.98 49.31 19.70
N ARG A 78 33.83 49.98 18.94
CA ARG A 78 33.69 51.39 18.47
C ARG A 78 32.44 51.59 17.60
N ARG A 79 31.73 50.52 17.20
CA ARG A 79 30.53 50.58 16.36
C ARG A 79 29.55 49.47 16.78
N PRO A 80 28.58 49.71 17.66
CA PRO A 80 27.65 48.72 18.17
C PRO A 80 26.74 48.10 17.10
N TRP A 81 26.59 48.70 15.93
CA TRP A 81 25.82 48.22 14.81
C TRP A 81 26.52 47.12 14.00
N LEU A 82 27.83 46.95 14.07
CA LEU A 82 28.58 45.93 13.31
C LEU A 82 28.20 44.50 13.71
N PRO A 83 28.15 44.14 15.00
CA PRO A 83 27.68 42.78 15.41
C PRO A 83 26.18 42.56 15.10
N LEU A 84 25.35 43.61 15.11
CA LEU A 84 23.95 43.51 14.73
C LEU A 84 23.79 43.24 13.22
N LEU A 85 24.59 43.91 12.36
CA LEU A 85 24.60 43.61 10.92
C LEU A 85 25.10 42.20 10.62
N ALA A 86 26.19 41.79 11.27
CA ALA A 86 26.74 40.44 11.09
C ALA A 86 25.72 39.37 11.53
N GLY A 87 25.07 39.56 12.69
CA GLY A 87 24.03 38.68 13.18
C GLY A 87 22.83 38.62 12.25
N SER A 88 22.38 39.76 11.72
CA SER A 88 21.28 39.81 10.76
C SER A 88 21.60 39.09 9.45
N LEU A 89 22.83 39.23 8.94
CA LEU A 89 23.28 38.56 7.71
C LEU A 89 23.32 37.02 7.90
N VAL A 90 23.90 36.56 9.00
CA VAL A 90 23.93 35.12 9.34
C VAL A 90 22.51 34.58 9.48
N SER A 91 21.64 35.32 10.15
CA SER A 91 20.22 34.99 10.33
C SER A 91 19.47 34.87 9.02
N LEU A 92 19.69 35.82 8.10
CA LEU A 92 19.10 35.81 6.75
C LEU A 92 19.56 34.59 5.97
N LEU A 93 20.84 34.27 6.00
CA LEU A 93 21.43 33.12 5.32
C LEU A 93 20.85 31.79 5.88
N PHE A 94 20.80 31.69 7.20
CA PHE A 94 20.24 30.53 7.87
C PHE A 94 18.73 30.35 7.56
N ALA A 95 17.96 31.44 7.59
CA ALA A 95 16.55 31.43 7.23
C ALA A 95 16.33 31.00 5.76
N ALA A 96 17.19 31.47 4.85
CA ALA A 96 17.12 31.08 3.43
C ALA A 96 17.44 29.60 3.22
N VAL A 97 18.47 29.07 3.88
CA VAL A 97 18.83 27.65 3.84
C VAL A 97 17.70 26.80 4.39
N LEU A 98 17.15 27.15 5.55
CA LEU A 98 16.08 26.40 6.20
C LEU A 98 14.80 26.43 5.36
N ALA A 99 14.43 27.60 4.84
CA ALA A 99 13.27 27.74 3.96
C ALA A 99 13.42 26.91 2.67
N TRP A 100 14.61 26.88 2.09
CA TRP A 100 14.92 26.05 0.92
C TRP A 100 14.85 24.55 1.27
N TYR A 101 15.45 24.15 2.40
CA TYR A 101 15.50 22.78 2.88
C TYR A 101 14.10 22.17 3.10
N PHE A 102 13.15 22.94 3.65
CA PHE A 102 11.79 22.46 3.87
C PHE A 102 10.85 22.68 2.67
N SER A 103 10.99 23.81 1.96
CA SER A 103 10.03 24.13 0.89
C SER A 103 10.20 23.27 -0.36
N ARG A 104 11.41 22.79 -0.65
CA ARG A 104 11.69 21.99 -1.84
C ARG A 104 10.99 20.63 -1.80
N PRO A 105 11.11 19.80 -0.75
CA PRO A 105 10.45 18.51 -0.65
C PRO A 105 8.92 18.64 -0.57
N ILE A 106 8.40 19.60 0.17
CA ILE A 106 6.95 19.83 0.26
C ILE A 106 6.37 20.20 -1.12
N ARG A 107 7.09 20.97 -1.91
CA ARG A 107 6.66 21.31 -3.27
C ARG A 107 6.71 20.11 -4.20
N SER A 108 7.75 19.28 -4.11
CA SER A 108 7.86 18.06 -4.89
C SER A 108 6.71 17.09 -4.56
N LEU A 109 6.40 16.90 -3.27
CA LEU A 109 5.27 16.07 -2.85
C LEU A 109 3.93 16.64 -3.34
N LYS A 110 3.74 17.96 -3.26
CA LYS A 110 2.54 18.59 -3.79
C LYS A 110 2.40 18.37 -5.30
N GLN A 111 3.48 18.54 -6.07
CA GLN A 111 3.45 18.30 -7.51
C GLN A 111 3.15 16.83 -7.85
N ALA A 112 3.67 15.90 -7.07
CA ALA A 112 3.36 14.48 -7.23
C ALA A 112 1.89 14.17 -6.93
N LEU A 113 1.32 14.78 -5.87
CA LEU A 113 -0.11 14.67 -5.55
C LEU A 113 -0.99 15.28 -6.65
N ASP A 114 -0.65 16.48 -7.14
CA ASP A 114 -1.36 17.12 -8.24
C ASP A 114 -1.30 16.25 -9.52
N SER A 115 -0.13 15.66 -9.83
CA SER A 115 0.03 14.74 -10.96
C SER A 115 -0.80 13.47 -10.80
N ALA A 116 -0.86 12.90 -9.59
CA ALA A 116 -1.68 11.72 -9.30
C ALA A 116 -3.18 12.04 -9.42
N ALA A 117 -3.61 13.22 -8.99
CA ALA A 117 -4.99 13.69 -9.18
C ALA A 117 -5.37 13.85 -10.66
N ASP A 118 -4.42 14.23 -11.52
CA ASP A 118 -4.56 14.27 -12.97
C ASP A 118 -4.49 12.87 -13.64
N GLY A 119 -4.39 11.80 -12.85
CA GLY A 119 -4.35 10.41 -13.34
C GLY A 119 -2.95 9.93 -13.76
N ARG A 120 -1.89 10.72 -13.55
CA ARG A 120 -0.50 10.32 -13.79
C ARG A 120 0.08 9.68 -12.55
N LEU A 121 -0.04 8.35 -12.45
CA LEU A 121 0.36 7.55 -11.29
C LEU A 121 1.80 7.01 -11.38
N ASP A 122 2.51 7.33 -12.45
CA ASP A 122 3.90 6.94 -12.70
C ASP A 122 4.93 7.80 -11.94
N VAL A 123 4.50 8.94 -11.40
CA VAL A 123 5.35 9.87 -10.64
C VAL A 123 5.79 9.23 -9.33
N ARG A 124 7.10 9.32 -9.03
CA ARG A 124 7.70 8.84 -7.77
C ARG A 124 8.39 10.00 -7.05
N THR A 125 8.11 10.09 -5.74
CA THR A 125 8.67 11.13 -4.87
C THR A 125 9.98 10.70 -4.22
N SER A 126 10.23 9.41 -4.09
CA SER A 126 11.43 8.85 -3.46
C SER A 126 12.73 9.31 -4.11
N GLN A 127 12.74 9.54 -5.42
CA GLN A 127 13.91 10.07 -6.12
C GLN A 127 14.22 11.53 -5.73
N ALA A 128 13.18 12.36 -5.57
CA ALA A 128 13.32 13.76 -5.18
C ALA A 128 13.70 13.92 -3.70
N LEU A 129 13.43 12.91 -2.88
CA LEU A 129 13.69 12.83 -1.45
C LEU A 129 14.89 11.92 -1.13
N ALA A 130 15.61 11.44 -2.14
CA ALA A 130 16.75 10.56 -1.98
C ALA A 130 17.83 11.18 -1.04
N GLY A 131 18.30 10.39 -0.08
CA GLY A 131 19.28 10.82 0.92
C GLY A 131 18.70 11.44 2.19
N ARG A 132 17.39 11.66 2.28
CA ARG A 132 16.72 12.06 3.53
C ARG A 132 16.30 10.85 4.36
N ARG A 133 16.29 11.02 5.68
CA ARG A 133 15.87 9.99 6.67
C ARG A 133 14.93 10.61 7.71
N ASP A 134 14.08 11.51 7.26
CA ASP A 134 13.11 12.22 8.11
C ASP A 134 11.67 11.83 7.73
N GLU A 135 10.70 12.37 8.46
CA GLU A 135 9.25 12.12 8.29
C GLU A 135 8.76 12.49 6.87
N LEU A 136 9.43 13.43 6.20
CA LEU A 136 9.11 13.79 4.82
C LEU A 136 9.52 12.69 3.84
N ALA A 137 10.62 11.99 4.11
CA ALA A 137 11.03 10.84 3.31
C ALA A 137 10.08 9.65 3.52
N ASP A 138 9.59 9.45 4.76
CA ASP A 138 8.60 8.42 5.07
C ASP A 138 7.29 8.69 4.33
N LEU A 139 6.79 9.94 4.40
CA LEU A 139 5.60 10.38 3.68
C LEU A 139 5.74 10.21 2.15
N GLY A 140 6.93 10.48 1.61
CA GLY A 140 7.22 10.24 0.19
C GLY A 140 7.14 8.76 -0.19
N ARG A 141 7.66 7.86 0.66
CA ARG A 141 7.57 6.40 0.45
C ARG A 141 6.12 5.90 0.55
N ASP A 142 5.34 6.44 1.48
CA ASP A 142 3.93 6.08 1.63
C ASP A 142 3.11 6.54 0.44
N PHE A 143 3.38 7.74 -0.07
CA PHE A 143 2.80 8.22 -1.32
C PHE A 143 3.15 7.30 -2.51
N ASP A 144 4.42 6.96 -2.69
CA ASP A 144 4.88 6.10 -3.79
C ASP A 144 4.22 4.70 -3.72
N ARG A 145 4.03 4.17 -2.50
CA ARG A 145 3.31 2.90 -2.28
C ARG A 145 1.84 3.02 -2.64
N MET A 146 1.19 4.11 -2.24
CA MET A 146 -0.21 4.39 -2.58
C MET A 146 -0.38 4.57 -4.08
N ALA A 147 0.44 5.39 -4.72
CA ALA A 147 0.41 5.63 -6.17
C ALA A 147 0.63 4.33 -6.96
N GLY A 148 1.58 3.49 -6.52
CA GLY A 148 1.82 2.18 -7.13
C GLY A 148 0.60 1.24 -7.03
N ARG A 149 -0.08 1.21 -5.88
CA ARG A 149 -1.31 0.41 -5.72
C ARG A 149 -2.45 0.93 -6.61
N LEU A 150 -2.65 2.24 -6.68
CA LEU A 150 -3.65 2.85 -7.55
C LEU A 150 -3.34 2.58 -9.04
N GLN A 151 -2.08 2.65 -9.43
CA GLN A 151 -1.65 2.34 -10.79
C GLN A 151 -2.01 0.89 -11.16
N LEU A 152 -1.68 -0.08 -10.32
CA LEU A 152 -2.02 -1.49 -10.54
C LEU A 152 -3.54 -1.71 -10.65
N LEU A 153 -4.34 -1.02 -9.82
CA LEU A 153 -5.80 -1.11 -9.88
C LEU A 153 -6.34 -0.54 -11.20
N VAL A 154 -5.88 0.64 -11.62
CA VAL A 154 -6.33 1.29 -12.88
C VAL A 154 -5.90 0.46 -14.10
N GLU A 155 -4.67 -0.06 -14.12
CA GLU A 155 -4.19 -0.94 -15.19
C GLU A 155 -4.95 -2.26 -15.24
N GLY A 156 -5.27 -2.84 -14.07
CA GLY A 156 -6.11 -4.03 -13.97
C GLY A 156 -7.52 -3.78 -14.53
N GLN A 157 -8.13 -2.66 -14.15
CA GLN A 157 -9.45 -2.28 -14.65
C GLN A 157 -9.45 -2.04 -16.17
N ARG A 158 -8.42 -1.38 -16.71
CA ARG A 158 -8.31 -1.16 -18.17
C ARG A 158 -8.14 -2.47 -18.93
N ARG A 159 -7.32 -3.38 -18.42
CA ARG A 159 -7.16 -4.72 -19.00
C ARG A 159 -8.50 -5.48 -18.99
N LEU A 160 -9.18 -5.50 -17.85
CA LEU A 160 -10.50 -6.13 -17.72
C LEU A 160 -11.48 -5.61 -18.78
N LEU A 161 -11.62 -4.29 -18.94
CA LEU A 161 -12.51 -3.68 -19.95
C LEU A 161 -12.12 -4.02 -21.38
N HIS A 162 -10.82 -4.10 -21.66
CA HIS A 162 -10.30 -4.50 -22.96
C HIS A 162 -10.68 -5.96 -23.28
N ASP A 163 -10.41 -6.87 -22.33
CA ASP A 163 -10.68 -8.29 -22.47
C ASP A 163 -12.19 -8.57 -22.58
N VAL A 164 -13.02 -7.89 -21.76
CA VAL A 164 -14.49 -7.94 -21.89
C VAL A 164 -14.95 -7.55 -23.29
N SER A 165 -14.39 -6.45 -23.82
CA SER A 165 -14.77 -5.97 -25.16
C SER A 165 -14.43 -6.99 -26.25
N HIS A 166 -13.28 -7.68 -26.12
CA HIS A 166 -12.87 -8.73 -27.04
C HIS A 166 -13.74 -9.98 -26.92
N GLU A 167 -14.02 -10.43 -25.67
CA GLU A 167 -14.81 -11.64 -25.43
C GLU A 167 -16.31 -11.46 -25.75
N LEU A 168 -16.83 -10.23 -25.74
CA LEU A 168 -18.20 -9.92 -26.19
C LEU A 168 -18.30 -9.81 -27.72
N ARG A 169 -17.26 -9.30 -28.40
CA ARG A 169 -17.30 -9.10 -29.86
C ARG A 169 -17.43 -10.43 -30.61
N SER A 170 -16.77 -11.47 -30.14
CA SER A 170 -16.77 -12.78 -30.79
C SER A 170 -18.14 -13.46 -30.84
N PRO A 171 -18.89 -13.64 -29.73
CA PRO A 171 -20.24 -14.18 -29.75
C PRO A 171 -21.21 -13.29 -30.53
N LEU A 172 -21.09 -11.96 -30.43
CA LEU A 172 -21.92 -11.02 -31.18
C LEU A 172 -21.75 -11.22 -32.70
N ALA A 173 -20.52 -11.37 -33.19
CA ALA A 173 -20.26 -11.63 -34.59
C ALA A 173 -20.84 -12.98 -35.04
N ARG A 174 -20.79 -14.03 -34.16
CA ARG A 174 -21.40 -15.34 -34.44
C ARG A 174 -22.94 -15.26 -34.46
N LEU A 175 -23.53 -14.44 -33.58
CA LEU A 175 -24.99 -14.18 -33.60
C LEU A 175 -25.41 -13.50 -34.92
N GLN A 176 -24.69 -12.46 -35.33
CA GLN A 176 -24.94 -11.75 -36.58
C GLN A 176 -24.85 -12.70 -37.78
N ALA A 177 -23.75 -13.49 -37.86
CA ALA A 177 -23.61 -14.48 -38.95
C ALA A 177 -24.73 -15.54 -38.93
N ALA A 178 -25.20 -15.97 -37.76
CA ALA A 178 -26.33 -16.92 -37.63
C ALA A 178 -27.64 -16.30 -38.10
N LEU A 179 -27.89 -15.01 -37.85
CA LEU A 179 -29.05 -14.27 -38.35
C LEU A 179 -28.99 -14.11 -39.88
N ASP A 180 -27.86 -13.71 -40.42
CA ASP A 180 -27.69 -13.59 -41.90
C ASP A 180 -27.93 -14.93 -42.58
N LEU A 181 -27.43 -16.05 -42.04
CA LEU A 181 -27.68 -17.38 -42.58
C LEU A 181 -29.13 -17.84 -42.43
N LEU A 182 -29.82 -17.42 -41.36
CA LEU A 182 -31.25 -17.70 -41.19
C LEU A 182 -32.08 -17.04 -42.27
N GLU A 183 -31.77 -15.81 -42.67
CA GLU A 183 -32.43 -15.11 -43.76
C GLU A 183 -32.14 -15.77 -45.13
N GLN A 184 -30.88 -16.18 -45.36
CA GLN A 184 -30.47 -16.79 -46.64
C GLN A 184 -30.96 -18.21 -46.82
N GLN A 185 -31.15 -18.98 -45.75
CA GLN A 185 -31.50 -20.41 -45.74
C GLN A 185 -32.69 -20.75 -44.85
N PRO A 186 -33.93 -20.30 -45.18
CA PRO A 186 -35.11 -20.52 -44.34
C PRO A 186 -35.40 -22.00 -44.03
N GLY A 187 -35.00 -22.92 -44.88
CA GLY A 187 -35.16 -24.34 -44.68
C GLY A 187 -34.35 -24.93 -43.50
N ARG A 188 -33.37 -24.20 -42.98
CA ARG A 188 -32.56 -24.57 -41.80
C ARG A 188 -32.82 -23.71 -40.59
N ALA A 189 -33.96 -23.04 -40.53
CA ALA A 189 -34.30 -22.09 -39.48
C ALA A 189 -34.14 -22.66 -38.06
N ALA A 190 -34.53 -23.91 -37.81
CA ALA A 190 -34.39 -24.54 -36.50
C ALA A 190 -32.93 -24.66 -36.03
N GLU A 191 -31.99 -24.96 -36.94
CA GLU A 191 -30.58 -25.09 -36.64
C GLU A 191 -29.98 -23.75 -36.26
N PHE A 192 -30.25 -22.69 -37.06
CA PHE A 192 -29.75 -21.34 -36.78
C PHE A 192 -30.36 -20.73 -35.53
N THR A 193 -31.64 -20.92 -35.28
CA THR A 193 -32.30 -20.49 -34.02
C THR A 193 -31.70 -21.18 -32.80
N ALA A 194 -31.46 -22.49 -32.88
CA ALA A 194 -30.76 -23.21 -31.80
C ALA A 194 -29.32 -22.66 -31.57
N ARG A 195 -28.63 -22.26 -32.64
CA ARG A 195 -27.30 -21.66 -32.55
C ARG A 195 -27.33 -20.27 -31.91
N ILE A 196 -28.31 -19.45 -32.29
CA ILE A 196 -28.55 -18.12 -31.71
C ILE A 196 -28.84 -18.27 -30.21
N GLY A 197 -29.72 -19.21 -29.81
CA GLY A 197 -30.02 -19.49 -28.41
C GLY A 197 -28.76 -19.83 -27.60
N ARG A 198 -27.94 -20.73 -28.09
CA ARG A 198 -26.67 -21.09 -27.42
C ARG A 198 -25.69 -19.94 -27.26
N GLU A 199 -25.58 -19.07 -28.27
CA GLU A 199 -24.69 -17.90 -28.16
C GLU A 199 -25.26 -16.85 -27.19
N ALA A 200 -26.59 -16.68 -27.14
CA ALA A 200 -27.24 -15.81 -26.16
C ALA A 200 -27.04 -16.30 -24.72
N GLU A 201 -27.22 -17.61 -24.46
CA GLU A 201 -26.95 -18.23 -23.16
C GLU A 201 -25.49 -18.07 -22.73
N ARG A 202 -24.54 -18.21 -23.67
CA ARG A 202 -23.12 -17.97 -23.39
C ARG A 202 -22.84 -16.51 -23.00
N MET A 203 -23.47 -15.55 -23.68
CA MET A 203 -23.31 -14.13 -23.35
C MET A 203 -23.89 -13.82 -21.97
N ASP A 204 -25.05 -14.39 -21.64
CA ASP A 204 -25.66 -14.21 -20.32
C ASP A 204 -24.76 -14.78 -19.20
N GLN A 205 -24.20 -15.97 -19.41
CA GLN A 205 -23.22 -16.55 -18.49
C GLN A 205 -21.99 -15.65 -18.31
N LEU A 206 -21.40 -15.11 -19.41
CA LEU A 206 -20.27 -14.20 -19.33
C LEU A 206 -20.59 -12.94 -18.51
N ILE A 207 -21.74 -12.33 -18.77
CA ILE A 207 -22.20 -11.13 -18.03
C ILE A 207 -22.40 -11.48 -16.55
N GLY A 208 -23.00 -12.62 -16.23
CA GLY A 208 -23.19 -13.09 -14.85
C GLY A 208 -21.88 -13.32 -14.10
N GLU A 209 -20.86 -13.88 -14.76
CA GLU A 209 -19.52 -14.05 -14.19
C GLU A 209 -18.82 -12.70 -13.96
N LEU A 210 -18.93 -11.79 -14.94
CA LEU A 210 -18.37 -10.44 -14.84
C LEU A 210 -18.99 -9.63 -13.70
N LEU A 211 -20.32 -9.64 -13.59
CA LEU A 211 -21.02 -8.94 -12.52
C LEU A 211 -20.64 -9.51 -11.14
N THR A 212 -20.45 -10.83 -11.06
CA THR A 212 -19.98 -11.46 -9.81
C THR A 212 -18.59 -10.99 -9.46
N LEU A 213 -17.64 -11.03 -10.40
CA LEU A 213 -16.27 -10.56 -10.17
C LEU A 213 -16.24 -9.07 -9.77
N ALA A 214 -16.99 -8.24 -10.50
CA ALA A 214 -17.08 -6.81 -10.21
C ALA A 214 -17.64 -6.51 -8.81
N ARG A 215 -18.67 -7.28 -8.37
CA ARG A 215 -19.23 -7.15 -7.01
C ARG A 215 -18.24 -7.59 -5.93
N LEU A 216 -17.51 -8.67 -6.17
CA LEU A 216 -16.48 -9.16 -5.26
C LEU A 216 -15.32 -8.14 -5.14
N ASP A 217 -14.90 -7.51 -6.23
CA ASP A 217 -13.84 -6.50 -6.24
C ASP A 217 -14.26 -5.17 -5.59
N ALA A 218 -15.51 -4.77 -5.77
CA ALA A 218 -16.07 -3.57 -5.15
C ALA A 218 -16.28 -3.71 -3.63
N GLY A 219 -16.02 -4.89 -3.04
CA GLY A 219 -16.28 -5.13 -1.62
C GLY A 219 -17.77 -5.05 -1.28
N ALA A 220 -18.63 -5.51 -2.21
CA ALA A 220 -20.08 -5.57 -1.95
C ALA A 220 -20.37 -6.20 -0.59
N PRO A 221 -21.41 -5.78 0.13
CA PRO A 221 -21.72 -6.26 1.46
C PRO A 221 -22.27 -7.71 1.40
N TYR A 222 -21.37 -8.66 1.15
CA TYR A 222 -21.69 -10.07 1.33
C TYR A 222 -21.74 -10.41 2.82
N ARG A 223 -22.70 -11.24 3.20
CA ARG A 223 -22.73 -11.76 4.56
C ARG A 223 -21.79 -12.96 4.66
N PHE A 224 -20.93 -12.93 5.66
CA PHE A 224 -19.97 -13.99 5.97
C PHE A 224 -20.24 -14.59 7.36
N ASP A 225 -21.49 -14.56 7.81
CA ASP A 225 -21.94 -14.94 9.13
C ASP A 225 -22.55 -16.36 9.18
N GLU A 226 -22.57 -17.05 8.06
CA GLU A 226 -23.07 -18.42 8.00
C GLU A 226 -21.99 -19.41 8.44
N SER A 227 -22.39 -20.43 9.22
CA SER A 227 -21.50 -21.56 9.51
C SER A 227 -21.64 -22.59 8.38
N VAL A 228 -20.63 -22.67 7.54
CA VAL A 228 -20.61 -23.57 6.38
C VAL A 228 -19.85 -24.85 6.74
N ASP A 229 -20.52 -25.98 6.71
CA ASP A 229 -19.91 -27.30 6.82
C ASP A 229 -19.21 -27.64 5.50
N LEU A 230 -17.89 -27.91 5.57
CA LEU A 230 -17.09 -28.16 4.37
C LEU A 230 -17.39 -29.52 3.74
N ASP A 231 -17.69 -30.54 4.54
CA ASP A 231 -17.98 -31.89 4.02
C ASP A 231 -19.31 -31.86 3.27
N GLU A 232 -20.31 -31.14 3.81
CA GLU A 232 -21.60 -30.93 3.14
C GLU A 232 -21.47 -30.12 1.85
N LEU A 233 -20.65 -29.04 1.88
CA LEU A 233 -20.39 -28.22 0.71
C LEU A 233 -19.75 -29.03 -0.43
N VAL A 234 -18.73 -29.82 -0.11
CA VAL A 234 -18.01 -30.64 -1.10
C VAL A 234 -18.90 -31.76 -1.62
N ALA A 235 -19.70 -32.38 -0.76
CA ALA A 235 -20.64 -33.41 -1.17
C ALA A 235 -21.69 -32.88 -2.16
N GLY A 236 -22.25 -31.68 -1.91
CA GLY A 236 -23.22 -31.06 -2.82
C GLY A 236 -22.62 -30.76 -4.20
N VAL A 237 -21.42 -30.13 -4.23
CA VAL A 237 -20.73 -29.86 -5.50
C VAL A 237 -20.33 -31.14 -6.24
N ALA A 238 -19.90 -32.16 -5.52
CA ALA A 238 -19.54 -33.45 -6.13
C ALA A 238 -20.78 -34.19 -6.73
N GLU A 239 -21.97 -34.08 -6.12
CA GLU A 239 -23.22 -34.63 -6.66
C GLU A 239 -23.60 -33.94 -7.97
N ASP A 240 -23.60 -32.61 -8.01
CA ASP A 240 -23.85 -31.82 -9.23
C ASP A 240 -22.83 -32.16 -10.32
N ALA A 241 -21.55 -32.19 -9.96
CA ALA A 241 -20.46 -32.55 -10.86
C ALA A 241 -20.53 -33.98 -11.39
N ALA A 242 -20.99 -34.94 -10.59
CA ALA A 242 -21.19 -36.32 -11.02
C ALA A 242 -22.32 -36.45 -12.07
N PHE A 243 -23.32 -35.59 -12.00
CA PHE A 243 -24.35 -35.51 -13.03
C PHE A 243 -23.78 -34.96 -14.37
N GLU A 244 -23.06 -33.83 -14.33
CA GLU A 244 -22.40 -33.26 -15.53
C GLU A 244 -21.32 -34.20 -16.09
N GLY A 245 -20.53 -34.82 -15.21
CA GLY A 245 -19.43 -35.72 -15.57
C GLY A 245 -19.92 -36.94 -16.38
N ARG A 246 -21.09 -37.49 -16.04
CA ARG A 246 -21.70 -38.59 -16.83
C ARG A 246 -21.95 -38.21 -18.27
N ALA A 247 -22.38 -36.98 -18.53
CA ALA A 247 -22.60 -36.50 -19.90
C ALA A 247 -21.27 -36.30 -20.68
N LEU A 248 -20.18 -36.00 -19.96
CA LEU A 248 -18.84 -35.81 -20.51
C LEU A 248 -18.04 -37.13 -20.57
N GLY A 249 -18.52 -38.20 -19.98
CA GLY A 249 -17.82 -39.48 -19.87
C GLY A 249 -16.73 -39.48 -18.79
N CYS A 250 -16.83 -38.59 -17.78
CA CYS A 250 -15.88 -38.49 -16.68
C CYS A 250 -16.49 -39.01 -15.36
N ARG A 251 -15.65 -39.56 -14.48
CA ARG A 251 -16.04 -39.98 -13.14
C ARG A 251 -15.64 -38.92 -12.12
N VAL A 252 -16.48 -38.68 -11.13
CA VAL A 252 -16.20 -37.81 -10.01
C VAL A 252 -16.07 -38.65 -8.74
N LEU A 253 -14.97 -38.50 -8.01
CA LEU A 253 -14.69 -39.22 -6.78
C LEU A 253 -14.44 -38.24 -5.65
N THR A 254 -14.98 -38.52 -4.47
CA THR A 254 -14.73 -37.71 -3.26
C THR A 254 -14.02 -38.56 -2.23
N GLU A 255 -12.94 -38.05 -1.66
CA GLU A 255 -12.14 -38.71 -0.62
C GLU A 255 -11.84 -37.77 0.55
N GLY A 256 -11.72 -38.36 1.73
CA GLY A 256 -11.39 -37.65 2.96
C GLY A 256 -12.60 -36.94 3.58
N ARG A 257 -12.36 -36.33 4.74
CA ARG A 257 -13.29 -35.48 5.48
C ARG A 257 -12.50 -34.47 6.29
N ALA A 258 -13.01 -33.24 6.42
CA ALA A 258 -12.40 -32.24 7.27
C ALA A 258 -13.04 -32.21 8.67
N LEU A 259 -14.30 -32.62 8.81
CA LEU A 259 -15.09 -32.49 10.05
C LEU A 259 -14.95 -31.08 10.63
N ALA A 260 -15.04 -30.08 9.79
CA ALA A 260 -14.78 -28.70 10.12
C ALA A 260 -15.78 -27.77 9.43
N SER A 261 -16.06 -26.66 10.07
CA SER A 261 -16.88 -25.59 9.51
C SER A 261 -16.08 -24.28 9.43
N LEU A 262 -16.47 -23.41 8.53
CA LEU A 262 -15.95 -22.04 8.46
C LEU A 262 -17.08 -21.02 8.53
N GLN A 263 -16.77 -19.83 9.02
CA GLN A 263 -17.68 -18.69 8.90
C GLN A 263 -17.51 -18.08 7.53
N GLY A 264 -18.57 -18.06 6.73
CA GLY A 264 -18.45 -17.60 5.36
C GLY A 264 -19.79 -17.42 4.66
N ASN A 265 -19.73 -17.27 3.36
CA ASN A 265 -20.90 -17.25 2.47
C ASN A 265 -20.95 -18.57 1.69
N ARG A 266 -21.97 -19.39 1.98
CA ARG A 266 -22.13 -20.74 1.38
C ARG A 266 -22.25 -20.67 -0.14
N GLU A 267 -23.02 -19.71 -0.66
CA GLU A 267 -23.25 -19.57 -2.10
C GLU A 267 -21.96 -19.25 -2.87
N LEU A 268 -21.17 -18.31 -2.35
CA LEU A 268 -19.88 -17.96 -2.94
C LEU A 268 -18.88 -19.11 -2.91
N LEU A 269 -18.79 -19.83 -1.78
CA LEU A 269 -17.92 -20.99 -1.65
C LEU A 269 -18.33 -22.14 -2.57
N HIS A 270 -19.64 -22.41 -2.67
CA HIS A 270 -20.18 -23.40 -3.61
C HIS A 270 -19.79 -23.02 -5.04
N ARG A 271 -20.01 -21.77 -5.46
CA ARG A 271 -19.66 -21.27 -6.79
C ARG A 271 -18.16 -21.35 -7.07
N ALA A 272 -17.32 -21.02 -6.07
CA ALA A 272 -15.86 -21.12 -6.22
C ALA A 272 -15.41 -22.57 -6.46
N LEU A 273 -15.94 -23.52 -5.68
CA LEU A 273 -15.60 -24.93 -5.82
C LEU A 273 -16.18 -25.51 -7.12
N ASP A 274 -17.42 -25.19 -7.47
CA ASP A 274 -18.06 -25.58 -8.74
C ASP A 274 -17.24 -25.13 -9.95
N ASN A 275 -16.73 -23.89 -9.95
CA ASN A 275 -15.84 -23.38 -11.01
C ASN A 275 -14.57 -24.24 -11.18
N VAL A 276 -13.95 -24.68 -10.08
CA VAL A 276 -12.75 -25.54 -10.13
C VAL A 276 -13.11 -26.91 -10.66
N VAL A 277 -14.20 -27.50 -10.18
CA VAL A 277 -14.63 -28.86 -10.58
C VAL A 277 -15.08 -28.90 -12.04
N ARG A 278 -15.84 -27.89 -12.50
CA ARG A 278 -16.19 -27.77 -13.93
C ARG A 278 -14.97 -27.57 -14.81
N ASN A 279 -13.98 -26.81 -14.35
CA ASN A 279 -12.72 -26.70 -15.07
C ASN A 279 -12.03 -28.07 -15.17
N ALA A 280 -11.94 -28.81 -14.10
CA ALA A 280 -11.36 -30.15 -14.06
C ALA A 280 -12.10 -31.13 -14.99
N LEU A 281 -13.45 -31.15 -14.98
CA LEU A 281 -14.26 -31.99 -15.88
C LEU A 281 -14.03 -31.65 -17.36
N ARG A 282 -13.92 -30.37 -17.72
CA ARG A 282 -13.72 -29.94 -19.10
C ARG A 282 -12.35 -30.31 -19.65
N HIS A 283 -11.33 -30.36 -18.81
CA HIS A 283 -9.97 -30.66 -19.18
C HIS A 283 -9.60 -32.13 -19.02
N SER A 284 -10.40 -32.90 -18.34
CA SER A 284 -10.22 -34.36 -18.22
C SER A 284 -10.52 -35.07 -19.56
N PRO A 285 -9.76 -36.12 -19.89
CA PRO A 285 -10.07 -36.96 -21.03
C PRO A 285 -11.40 -37.75 -20.79
N ARG A 286 -11.97 -38.26 -21.85
CA ARG A 286 -13.08 -39.23 -21.74
C ARG A 286 -12.60 -40.43 -20.92
N ASP A 287 -13.46 -40.94 -20.04
CA ASP A 287 -13.20 -42.00 -19.07
C ASP A 287 -12.21 -41.59 -17.95
N GLY A 288 -11.79 -40.31 -17.93
CA GLY A 288 -10.97 -39.74 -16.87
C GLY A 288 -11.70 -39.59 -15.54
N THR A 289 -10.92 -39.33 -14.51
CA THR A 289 -11.41 -39.17 -13.13
C THR A 289 -11.07 -37.78 -12.60
N VAL A 290 -12.07 -37.07 -12.12
CA VAL A 290 -11.90 -35.84 -11.30
C VAL A 290 -12.04 -36.25 -9.85
N LYS A 291 -11.01 -35.98 -9.05
CA LYS A 291 -10.94 -36.36 -7.65
C LYS A 291 -10.99 -35.15 -6.74
N LEU A 292 -11.98 -35.10 -5.86
CA LEU A 292 -12.08 -34.08 -4.80
C LEU A 292 -11.55 -34.70 -3.50
N THR A 293 -10.54 -34.08 -2.92
CA THR A 293 -9.98 -34.54 -1.64
C THR A 293 -10.14 -33.44 -0.59
N VAL A 294 -10.74 -33.79 0.54
CA VAL A 294 -10.88 -32.87 1.68
C VAL A 294 -9.98 -33.36 2.80
N SER A 295 -9.19 -32.44 3.36
CA SER A 295 -8.30 -32.76 4.47
C SER A 295 -8.16 -31.59 5.43
N LEU A 296 -8.00 -31.87 6.71
CA LEU A 296 -7.70 -30.90 7.74
C LEU A 296 -6.18 -30.79 7.91
N GLN A 297 -5.64 -29.60 7.81
CA GLN A 297 -4.23 -29.29 8.07
C GLN A 297 -4.07 -28.61 9.44
N GLY A 298 -3.67 -29.40 10.44
CA GLY A 298 -3.70 -28.96 11.83
C GLY A 298 -5.14 -28.75 12.32
N GLU A 299 -5.34 -27.80 13.24
CA GLU A 299 -6.67 -27.55 13.83
C GLU A 299 -7.43 -26.38 13.19
N ARG A 300 -6.82 -25.63 12.30
CA ARG A 300 -7.34 -24.33 11.87
C ARG A 300 -7.38 -24.10 10.36
N ARG A 301 -6.94 -25.07 9.58
CA ARG A 301 -6.97 -24.97 8.12
C ARG A 301 -7.50 -26.26 7.52
N ALA A 302 -8.39 -26.14 6.56
CA ALA A 302 -8.81 -27.24 5.71
C ALA A 302 -8.33 -26.97 4.29
N THR A 303 -7.97 -28.05 3.59
CA THR A 303 -7.61 -28.03 2.19
C THR A 303 -8.65 -28.84 1.41
N ILE A 304 -9.27 -28.20 0.42
CA ILE A 304 -10.08 -28.85 -0.62
C ILE A 304 -9.22 -28.89 -1.87
N ARG A 305 -8.87 -30.09 -2.33
CA ARG A 305 -8.05 -30.30 -3.51
C ARG A 305 -8.89 -30.99 -4.59
N VAL A 306 -8.82 -30.44 -5.79
CA VAL A 306 -9.44 -30.99 -6.99
C VAL A 306 -8.34 -31.38 -7.97
N ASP A 307 -8.27 -32.67 -8.27
CA ASP A 307 -7.28 -33.27 -9.17
C ASP A 307 -7.97 -33.72 -10.45
N ASP A 308 -7.48 -33.32 -11.61
CA ASP A 308 -7.89 -33.80 -12.91
C ASP A 308 -6.83 -34.69 -13.59
N GLU A 309 -7.20 -35.36 -14.67
CA GLU A 309 -6.32 -36.18 -15.50
C GLU A 309 -6.08 -35.54 -16.88
N GLY A 310 -6.11 -34.20 -16.94
CA GLY A 310 -5.87 -33.45 -18.16
C GLY A 310 -4.40 -33.39 -18.57
N CYS A 311 -4.08 -32.49 -19.49
CA CYS A 311 -2.71 -32.31 -19.99
C CYS A 311 -1.81 -31.50 -19.03
N GLY A 312 -2.37 -30.95 -17.95
CA GLY A 312 -1.65 -30.00 -17.11
C GLY A 312 -1.39 -28.65 -17.80
N LEU A 313 -0.51 -27.85 -17.22
CA LEU A 313 -0.19 -26.49 -17.69
C LEU A 313 1.33 -26.25 -17.69
N PRO A 314 1.86 -25.36 -18.55
CA PRO A 314 3.21 -24.87 -18.42
C PRO A 314 3.44 -24.26 -17.02
N GLU A 315 4.60 -24.47 -16.39
CA GLU A 315 4.89 -23.96 -15.04
C GLU A 315 4.71 -22.44 -14.94
N ALA A 316 5.07 -21.69 -15.99
CA ALA A 316 4.91 -20.24 -16.03
C ALA A 316 3.43 -19.77 -16.00
N GLU A 317 2.49 -20.65 -16.32
CA GLU A 317 1.06 -20.35 -16.35
C GLU A 317 0.33 -20.70 -15.03
N LEU A 318 0.93 -21.51 -14.15
CA LEU A 318 0.30 -22.00 -12.91
C LEU A 318 -0.15 -20.87 -11.97
N GLU A 319 0.57 -19.77 -11.89
CA GLU A 319 0.18 -18.59 -11.10
C GLU A 319 -0.79 -17.68 -11.84
N THR A 320 -0.70 -17.63 -13.15
CA THR A 320 -1.45 -16.68 -13.99
C THR A 320 -2.84 -17.17 -14.36
N ILE A 321 -3.15 -18.48 -14.22
CA ILE A 321 -4.48 -19.05 -14.52
C ILE A 321 -5.61 -18.49 -13.65
N PHE A 322 -5.28 -17.89 -12.52
CA PHE A 322 -6.23 -17.22 -11.64
C PHE A 322 -6.47 -15.75 -12.00
N ALA A 323 -5.80 -15.22 -13.01
CA ALA A 323 -6.10 -13.89 -13.54
C ALA A 323 -7.38 -13.92 -14.38
N PRO A 324 -8.19 -12.84 -14.37
CA PRO A 324 -9.35 -12.75 -15.26
C PRO A 324 -8.96 -12.96 -16.72
N PHE A 325 -9.77 -13.71 -17.49
CA PHE A 325 -9.57 -14.06 -18.89
C PHE A 325 -8.30 -14.86 -19.20
N ALA A 326 -7.61 -15.39 -18.19
CA ALA A 326 -6.46 -16.25 -18.40
C ALA A 326 -6.88 -17.54 -19.13
N ARG A 327 -6.17 -17.88 -20.20
CA ARG A 327 -6.36 -19.08 -21.01
C ARG A 327 -5.01 -19.63 -21.43
N SER A 328 -4.81 -20.92 -21.33
CA SER A 328 -3.58 -21.55 -21.85
C SER A 328 -3.61 -21.63 -23.38
N ALA A 329 -2.46 -21.39 -23.99
CA ALA A 329 -2.28 -21.29 -25.44
C ALA A 329 -2.69 -22.57 -26.23
N GLY A 330 -2.85 -23.71 -25.57
CA GLY A 330 -3.24 -24.98 -26.17
C GLY A 330 -4.73 -25.32 -26.12
N THR A 331 -5.59 -24.54 -25.46
CA THR A 331 -6.96 -24.91 -25.09
C THR A 331 -8.06 -24.15 -25.81
N HIS A 332 -7.84 -23.72 -27.05
CA HIS A 332 -8.87 -23.00 -27.84
C HIS A 332 -10.18 -23.77 -28.09
N ALA A 333 -10.21 -25.08 -27.84
CA ALA A 333 -11.37 -25.93 -28.08
C ALA A 333 -12.41 -25.96 -26.93
N PHE A 334 -12.07 -25.46 -25.74
CA PHE A 334 -12.94 -25.57 -24.58
C PHE A 334 -13.66 -24.25 -24.28
N ALA A 335 -14.99 -24.34 -24.17
CA ALA A 335 -15.87 -23.19 -23.95
C ALA A 335 -15.76 -22.69 -22.50
N GLY A 336 -14.99 -21.62 -22.25
CA GLY A 336 -14.93 -20.90 -20.99
C GLY A 336 -14.27 -19.53 -21.18
N TYR A 337 -14.72 -18.54 -20.43
CA TYR A 337 -14.25 -17.15 -20.56
C TYR A 337 -13.01 -16.86 -19.70
N GLY A 338 -12.50 -17.85 -18.95
CA GLY A 338 -11.33 -17.63 -18.06
C GLY A 338 -11.64 -16.79 -16.82
N LEU A 339 -12.92 -16.68 -16.43
CA LEU A 339 -13.33 -15.92 -15.24
C LEU A 339 -13.55 -16.83 -14.01
N GLY A 340 -13.87 -18.11 -14.20
CA GLY A 340 -14.21 -19.01 -13.11
C GLY A 340 -13.11 -19.14 -12.05
N LEU A 341 -11.86 -19.37 -12.45
CA LEU A 341 -10.72 -19.46 -11.52
C LEU A 341 -10.38 -18.11 -10.88
N ALA A 342 -10.58 -17.00 -11.58
CA ALA A 342 -10.43 -15.66 -11.01
C ALA A 342 -11.48 -15.40 -9.90
N ILE A 343 -12.73 -15.81 -10.13
CA ILE A 343 -13.79 -15.77 -9.11
C ILE A 343 -13.41 -16.66 -7.92
N THR A 344 -12.91 -17.88 -8.18
CA THR A 344 -12.44 -18.80 -7.12
C THR A 344 -11.38 -18.15 -6.25
N ARG A 345 -10.37 -17.52 -6.85
CA ARG A 345 -9.31 -16.81 -6.11
C ARG A 345 -9.90 -15.70 -5.25
N ARG A 346 -10.75 -14.87 -5.84
CA ARG A 346 -11.33 -13.74 -5.12
C ARG A 346 -12.22 -14.18 -3.95
N VAL A 347 -13.04 -15.22 -4.16
CA VAL A 347 -13.86 -15.79 -3.09
C VAL A 347 -12.99 -16.38 -1.98
N THR A 348 -11.96 -17.14 -2.32
CA THR A 348 -11.03 -17.73 -1.36
C THR A 348 -10.32 -16.65 -0.54
N ASP A 349 -9.82 -15.58 -1.19
CA ASP A 349 -9.18 -14.43 -0.53
C ASP A 349 -10.13 -13.72 0.44
N LEU A 350 -11.41 -13.52 0.05
CA LEU A 350 -12.42 -12.89 0.91
C LEU A 350 -12.76 -13.74 2.16
N HIS A 351 -12.57 -15.05 2.09
CA HIS A 351 -12.71 -15.97 3.23
C HIS A 351 -11.39 -16.13 4.02
N GLY A 352 -10.34 -15.33 3.72
CA GLY A 352 -9.04 -15.39 4.41
C GLY A 352 -8.22 -16.65 4.07
N GLY A 353 -8.55 -17.30 2.97
CA GLY A 353 -7.88 -18.49 2.45
C GLY A 353 -6.86 -18.18 1.35
N GLN A 354 -6.39 -19.23 0.71
CA GLN A 354 -5.48 -19.16 -0.43
C GLN A 354 -5.83 -20.25 -1.46
N VAL A 355 -5.71 -19.93 -2.75
CA VAL A 355 -5.82 -20.91 -3.84
C VAL A 355 -4.49 -21.05 -4.56
N SER A 356 -4.15 -22.28 -4.93
CA SER A 356 -2.94 -22.64 -5.68
C SER A 356 -3.21 -23.72 -6.70
N ALA A 357 -2.34 -23.80 -7.71
CA ALA A 357 -2.38 -24.85 -8.72
C ALA A 357 -1.00 -25.49 -8.90
N ALA A 358 -0.97 -26.77 -9.17
CA ALA A 358 0.26 -27.50 -9.43
C ALA A 358 0.00 -28.62 -10.47
N ASN A 359 0.97 -28.93 -11.31
CA ASN A 359 0.91 -30.10 -12.16
C ASN A 359 1.07 -31.38 -11.34
N ARG A 360 0.27 -32.40 -11.67
CA ARG A 360 0.38 -33.71 -11.04
C ARG A 360 1.54 -34.51 -11.66
N PRO A 361 2.28 -35.29 -10.87
CA PRO A 361 3.38 -36.11 -11.39
C PRO A 361 2.94 -37.15 -12.45
N GLN A 362 1.66 -37.58 -12.39
CA GLN A 362 1.07 -38.57 -13.30
C GLN A 362 0.36 -37.93 -14.49
N GLY A 363 0.46 -36.62 -14.65
CA GLY A 363 -0.31 -35.82 -15.60
C GLY A 363 -1.59 -35.25 -14.99
N GLY A 364 -2.07 -34.12 -15.54
CA GLY A 364 -3.19 -33.37 -15.04
C GLY A 364 -2.82 -32.21 -14.13
N LEU A 365 -3.84 -31.48 -13.72
CA LEU A 365 -3.73 -30.32 -12.83
C LEU A 365 -4.35 -30.64 -11.47
N SER A 366 -3.74 -30.11 -10.44
CA SER A 366 -4.23 -30.11 -9.06
C SER A 366 -4.50 -28.68 -8.63
N VAL A 367 -5.74 -28.35 -8.30
CA VAL A 367 -6.11 -27.04 -7.75
C VAL A 367 -6.48 -27.23 -6.29
N SER A 368 -5.84 -26.48 -5.39
CA SER A 368 -6.02 -26.56 -3.95
C SER A 368 -6.55 -25.25 -3.37
N LEU A 369 -7.64 -25.32 -2.63
CA LEU A 369 -8.24 -24.24 -1.85
C LEU A 369 -7.91 -24.48 -0.38
N GLU A 370 -7.15 -23.60 0.23
CA GLU A 370 -6.87 -23.60 1.66
C GLU A 370 -7.74 -22.58 2.36
N LEU A 371 -8.54 -23.01 3.32
CA LEU A 371 -9.51 -22.16 4.02
C LEU A 371 -9.29 -22.21 5.53
N PRO A 372 -9.40 -21.07 6.25
CA PRO A 372 -9.37 -21.06 7.70
C PRO A 372 -10.69 -21.69 8.24
N VAL A 373 -10.57 -22.65 9.12
CA VAL A 373 -11.71 -23.38 9.67
C VAL A 373 -11.70 -23.40 11.19
N ARG A 374 -12.84 -23.73 11.76
CA ARG A 374 -13.00 -24.12 13.16
C ARG A 374 -13.31 -25.61 13.19
N PRO A 375 -12.63 -26.40 14.04
CA PRO A 375 -12.99 -27.81 14.21
C PRO A 375 -14.45 -27.90 14.66
N ALA A 376 -15.16 -28.86 14.11
CA ALA A 376 -16.52 -29.11 14.56
C ALA A 376 -16.51 -29.48 16.06
N PRO A 377 -17.46 -29.01 16.87
CA PRO A 377 -17.58 -29.45 18.24
C PRO A 377 -17.74 -30.97 18.27
N PRO A 378 -17.11 -31.66 19.22
CA PRO A 378 -17.26 -33.11 19.30
C PRO A 378 -18.74 -33.46 19.35
N VAL A 379 -19.17 -34.32 18.42
CA VAL A 379 -20.54 -34.85 18.43
C VAL A 379 -20.69 -35.65 19.72
N HIS A 380 -21.42 -35.12 20.69
CA HIS A 380 -21.86 -35.89 21.84
C HIS A 380 -22.70 -37.07 21.30
N GLN A 381 -22.09 -38.22 21.23
CA GLN A 381 -22.84 -39.45 21.05
C GLN A 381 -23.82 -39.54 22.23
N ASN A 382 -25.09 -39.21 21.99
CA ASN A 382 -26.15 -39.56 22.90
C ASN A 382 -26.15 -41.09 23.00
N GLN A 383 -25.57 -41.59 24.08
CA GLN A 383 -25.80 -42.99 24.46
C GLN A 383 -27.29 -43.15 24.75
N PRO A 384 -27.99 -44.07 24.10
CA PRO A 384 -29.36 -44.43 24.50
C PRO A 384 -29.29 -45.08 25.88
N MET A 385 -30.09 -44.57 26.83
CA MET A 385 -30.39 -45.26 28.08
C MET A 385 -31.20 -46.53 27.83
#